data_4a0f5fba1770b5b014f994c7b5d0d9b3
#
_entry.id   4a0f5fba1770b5b014f994c7b5d0d9b3
#
_cell.length_a   1.000
_cell.length_b   1.000
_cell.length_c   1.000
_cell.angle_alpha   90.00
_cell.angle_beta   90.00
_cell.angle_gamma   90.00
#
_symmetry.space_group_name_H-M   'P 1'
#
loop_
_entity.id
_entity.type
_entity.pdbx_description
1 polymer ?
#
loop_
_entity_poly.entity_id
_entity_poly.type
_entity_poly.pdbx_seq_one_letter_code
_entity_poly.pdbx_strand_id
1 'polypeptide(L)'
;MAAADSSLARNLKRIGGLDLPGGGQVVVQDGYAYVGHMKPPFGTSIVDVRDPKNPRITAQIMLADDFSHTHKVRVAGDIMVTNVEQNRRHFLRKGSRLAELRAVLTAELGRPPEDAEVAARLGVEPAQVAELDTAQARGYEEGGFKVWDISDKAKPRELVHRRTFGFGSHRFDMDANYAYISTEMEGYLGNILVIYDLKDAADPREVSRWHMPGQHVAAGETPTWQGYKNRLHHALRVGDEMWASVWHAGFRVLDVSDITRPRTVASHDYHPPFPEPTHTILPVTGTAAGRRIAVAVDEEHDHVPGRLHAFLWVFDVTDFDNIQALSAFDVSELDSPWARAPGRFGAHQFREKLDEPLVYATWFAGGLRVVDVSDPFAPREAAHFIPEPRGGEPSPQSNDVDVDERGLVYLIDRNRGFDILEMAR
;
A
#
# COMPACT_ATOMS: atom_id res chain seq x y z
N MET A 1 -8.57 24.76 -26.75
CA MET A 1 -7.13 24.76 -26.47
C MET A 1 -6.96 23.88 -25.24
N ALA A 2 -6.15 22.80 -25.32
CA ALA A 2 -5.77 22.08 -24.14
C ALA A 2 -5.00 23.05 -23.22
N ALA A 3 -5.32 23.09 -21.93
CA ALA A 3 -4.53 23.84 -20.99
C ALA A 3 -3.06 23.38 -21.07
N ALA A 4 -2.12 24.31 -21.01
CA ALA A 4 -0.70 23.96 -20.95
C ALA A 4 -0.49 23.08 -19.72
N ASP A 5 0.14 21.92 -19.90
CA ASP A 5 0.53 21.03 -18.80
C ASP A 5 1.59 21.77 -17.96
N SER A 6 1.25 22.17 -16.75
CA SER A 6 2.15 22.89 -15.83
C SER A 6 2.81 21.94 -14.82
N SER A 7 2.70 20.62 -15.02
CA SER A 7 3.44 19.65 -14.23
C SER A 7 4.93 19.90 -14.28
N LEU A 8 5.61 19.71 -13.15
CA LEU A 8 7.06 19.81 -13.08
C LEU A 8 7.67 18.47 -13.46
N ALA A 9 8.58 18.46 -14.43
CA ALA A 9 9.18 17.23 -14.92
C ALA A 9 10.65 17.40 -15.27
N ARG A 10 11.45 16.38 -14.99
CA ARG A 10 12.82 16.21 -15.47
C ARG A 10 13.01 14.79 -15.98
N ASN A 11 13.42 14.64 -17.22
CA ASN A 11 13.66 13.36 -17.89
C ASN A 11 12.41 12.43 -17.97
N LEU A 12 11.23 12.95 -17.70
CA LEU A 12 9.93 12.30 -17.88
C LEU A 12 9.01 13.24 -18.63
N LYS A 13 8.20 12.67 -19.54
CA LYS A 13 7.22 13.41 -20.34
C LYS A 13 5.88 12.70 -20.23
N ARG A 14 4.83 13.44 -19.90
CA ARG A 14 3.44 12.96 -19.99
C ARG A 14 3.06 12.80 -21.45
N ILE A 15 2.60 11.59 -21.82
CA ILE A 15 2.17 11.26 -23.19
C ILE A 15 0.66 10.95 -23.27
N GLY A 16 0.02 10.64 -22.15
CA GLY A 16 -1.40 10.37 -22.04
C GLY A 16 -1.90 10.34 -20.62
N GLY A 17 -3.16 10.07 -20.43
CA GLY A 17 -3.78 9.93 -19.11
C GLY A 17 -5.29 10.01 -19.14
N LEU A 18 -5.90 9.75 -17.99
CA LEU A 18 -7.35 9.81 -17.76
C LEU A 18 -7.63 10.51 -16.44
N ASP A 19 -8.80 11.13 -16.38
CA ASP A 19 -9.32 11.71 -15.16
C ASP A 19 -10.07 10.64 -14.34
N LEU A 20 -9.33 9.65 -13.82
CA LEU A 20 -9.87 8.57 -13.01
C LEU A 20 -10.13 9.03 -11.56
N PRO A 21 -11.14 8.43 -10.88
CA PRO A 21 -11.24 8.53 -9.42
C PRO A 21 -9.95 8.09 -8.75
N GLY A 22 -9.70 8.59 -7.53
CA GLY A 22 -8.47 8.33 -6.81
C GLY A 22 -8.09 6.86 -6.72
N GLY A 23 -6.84 6.55 -7.08
CA GLY A 23 -6.31 5.19 -7.15
C GLY A 23 -5.42 4.84 -5.97
N GLY A 24 -5.51 3.60 -5.51
CA GLY A 24 -4.68 3.04 -4.45
C GLY A 24 -3.55 2.16 -4.96
N GLN A 25 -3.75 1.48 -6.09
CA GLN A 25 -2.74 0.68 -6.78
C GLN A 25 -3.01 0.65 -8.28
N VAL A 26 -1.94 0.63 -9.07
CA VAL A 26 -1.96 0.35 -10.50
C VAL A 26 -1.06 -0.85 -10.80
N VAL A 27 -1.54 -1.74 -11.68
CA VAL A 27 -0.77 -2.86 -12.23
C VAL A 27 -1.02 -2.90 -13.72
N VAL A 28 0.02 -3.12 -14.52
CA VAL A 28 -0.09 -3.18 -15.98
C VAL A 28 0.33 -4.55 -16.49
N GLN A 29 -0.56 -5.16 -17.28
CA GLN A 29 -0.31 -6.43 -17.95
C GLN A 29 -0.97 -6.44 -19.34
N ASP A 30 -0.24 -6.90 -20.36
CA ASP A 30 -0.74 -7.14 -21.73
C ASP A 30 -1.48 -5.94 -22.36
N GLY A 31 -0.98 -4.72 -22.09
CA GLY A 31 -1.55 -3.49 -22.63
C GLY A 31 -2.84 -3.02 -21.93
N TYR A 32 -3.10 -3.52 -20.75
CA TYR A 32 -4.17 -3.05 -19.86
C TYR A 32 -3.61 -2.61 -18.52
N ALA A 33 -4.10 -1.48 -18.01
CA ALA A 33 -3.85 -1.02 -16.66
C ALA A 33 -5.07 -1.32 -15.77
N TYR A 34 -4.82 -1.90 -14.61
CA TYR A 34 -5.80 -2.23 -13.59
C TYR A 34 -5.61 -1.29 -12.43
N VAL A 35 -6.64 -0.54 -12.08
CA VAL A 35 -6.57 0.50 -11.03
C VAL A 35 -7.60 0.20 -9.93
N GLY A 36 -7.11 -0.11 -8.73
CA GLY A 36 -7.94 -0.21 -7.54
C GLY A 36 -8.25 1.17 -6.95
N HIS A 37 -9.51 1.47 -6.65
CA HIS A 37 -9.94 2.80 -6.21
C HIS A 37 -10.02 2.97 -4.71
N MET A 38 -9.70 4.18 -4.24
CA MET A 38 -9.61 4.52 -2.82
C MET A 38 -10.97 4.65 -2.13
N LYS A 39 -12.03 4.94 -2.86
CA LYS A 39 -13.33 5.29 -2.27
C LYS A 39 -14.49 4.69 -3.06
N PRO A 40 -15.58 4.25 -2.38
CA PRO A 40 -16.81 3.91 -3.06
C PRO A 40 -17.36 5.13 -3.83
N PRO A 41 -18.20 4.93 -4.86
CA PRO A 41 -18.72 3.63 -5.29
C PRO A 41 -17.79 2.86 -6.22
N PHE A 42 -16.59 3.38 -6.51
CA PHE A 42 -15.65 2.80 -7.47
C PHE A 42 -14.82 1.69 -6.81
N GLY A 43 -14.81 0.51 -7.43
CA GLY A 43 -13.99 -0.62 -7.00
C GLY A 43 -12.69 -0.70 -7.81
N THR A 44 -12.76 -1.21 -9.04
CA THR A 44 -11.57 -1.39 -9.90
C THR A 44 -11.90 -0.99 -11.33
N SER A 45 -11.01 -0.21 -11.96
CA SER A 45 -11.09 0.12 -13.38
C SER A 45 -10.08 -0.69 -14.18
N ILE A 46 -10.51 -1.21 -15.34
CA ILE A 46 -9.65 -1.82 -16.37
C ILE A 46 -9.55 -0.83 -17.53
N VAL A 47 -8.33 -0.40 -17.83
CA VAL A 47 -8.05 0.64 -18.83
C VAL A 47 -7.24 0.04 -19.96
N ASP A 48 -7.70 0.14 -21.19
CA ASP A 48 -6.92 -0.17 -22.40
C ASP A 48 -5.86 0.92 -22.61
N VAL A 49 -4.59 0.54 -22.50
CA VAL A 49 -3.41 1.41 -22.65
C VAL A 49 -2.53 0.99 -23.84
N ARG A 50 -3.04 0.17 -24.76
CA ARG A 50 -2.32 -0.22 -25.98
C ARG A 50 -1.98 0.98 -26.84
N ASP A 51 -2.87 1.96 -26.91
CA ASP A 51 -2.56 3.32 -27.38
C ASP A 51 -2.39 4.23 -26.13
N PRO A 52 -1.15 4.48 -25.68
CA PRO A 52 -0.89 5.24 -24.46
C PRO A 52 -1.29 6.72 -24.58
N LYS A 53 -1.45 7.25 -25.79
CA LYS A 53 -1.91 8.62 -26.03
C LYS A 53 -3.41 8.78 -25.92
N ASN A 54 -4.15 7.69 -26.10
CA ASN A 54 -5.61 7.65 -26.06
C ASN A 54 -6.11 6.50 -25.18
N PRO A 55 -5.75 6.45 -23.89
CA PRO A 55 -6.22 5.38 -22.98
C PRO A 55 -7.74 5.42 -22.83
N ARG A 56 -8.36 4.25 -22.65
CA ARG A 56 -9.83 4.13 -22.53
C ARG A 56 -10.23 3.17 -21.42
N ILE A 57 -11.22 3.54 -20.64
CA ILE A 57 -11.84 2.62 -19.67
C ILE A 57 -12.55 1.52 -20.46
N THR A 58 -12.13 0.28 -20.26
CA THR A 58 -12.72 -0.91 -20.85
C THR A 58 -13.82 -1.48 -19.97
N ALA A 59 -13.58 -1.51 -18.66
CA ALA A 59 -14.55 -1.92 -17.65
C ALA A 59 -14.35 -1.15 -16.36
N GLN A 60 -15.42 -1.02 -15.58
CA GLN A 60 -15.40 -0.44 -14.25
C GLN A 60 -16.26 -1.28 -13.31
N ILE A 61 -15.62 -1.94 -12.36
CA ILE A 61 -16.28 -2.71 -11.32
C ILE A 61 -16.71 -1.73 -10.24
N MET A 62 -18.01 -1.72 -9.90
CA MET A 62 -18.58 -0.89 -8.87
C MET A 62 -18.73 -1.68 -7.57
N LEU A 63 -18.59 -1.01 -6.43
CA LEU A 63 -18.87 -1.59 -5.12
C LEU A 63 -20.38 -1.67 -4.88
N ALA A 64 -20.79 -2.70 -4.16
CA ALA A 64 -22.19 -2.89 -3.78
C ALA A 64 -22.59 -2.08 -2.53
N ASP A 65 -21.60 -1.55 -1.80
CA ASP A 65 -21.79 -0.81 -0.55
C ASP A 65 -20.84 0.41 -0.46
N ASP A 66 -21.13 1.31 0.47
CA ASP A 66 -20.33 2.50 0.76
C ASP A 66 -19.33 2.30 1.91
N PHE A 67 -19.25 1.10 2.46
CA PHE A 67 -18.45 0.78 3.65
C PHE A 67 -17.13 0.09 3.30
N SER A 68 -17.04 -0.47 2.11
CA SER A 68 -15.87 -1.15 1.58
C SER A 68 -15.07 -0.27 0.62
N HIS A 69 -13.82 -0.62 0.45
CA HIS A 69 -13.01 -0.18 -0.70
C HIS A 69 -12.14 -1.32 -1.22
N THR A 70 -11.78 -1.26 -2.50
CA THR A 70 -10.96 -2.25 -3.21
C THR A 70 -9.78 -1.54 -3.86
N HIS A 71 -8.97 -0.90 -3.04
CA HIS A 71 -7.90 -0.02 -3.49
C HIS A 71 -6.61 -0.75 -3.93
N LYS A 72 -6.62 -2.09 -3.86
CA LYS A 72 -5.50 -2.93 -4.30
C LYS A 72 -5.96 -3.94 -5.34
N VAL A 73 -5.09 -4.19 -6.32
CA VAL A 73 -5.33 -5.09 -7.44
C VAL A 73 -4.03 -5.81 -7.82
N ARG A 74 -4.13 -7.09 -8.18
CA ARG A 74 -3.07 -7.87 -8.79
C ARG A 74 -3.63 -8.71 -9.92
N VAL A 75 -2.81 -8.97 -10.91
CA VAL A 75 -3.18 -9.75 -12.09
C VAL A 75 -2.09 -10.75 -12.43
N ALA A 76 -2.49 -11.98 -12.75
CA ALA A 76 -1.62 -13.00 -13.30
C ALA A 76 -2.38 -13.75 -14.41
N GLY A 77 -2.02 -13.53 -15.67
CA GLY A 77 -2.76 -14.03 -16.83
C GLY A 77 -4.20 -13.50 -16.85
N ASP A 78 -5.17 -14.40 -16.89
CA ASP A 78 -6.60 -14.05 -16.93
C ASP A 78 -7.27 -14.03 -15.53
N ILE A 79 -6.47 -14.10 -14.47
CA ILE A 79 -6.96 -14.00 -13.09
C ILE A 79 -6.56 -12.66 -12.49
N MET A 80 -7.55 -11.97 -11.94
CA MET A 80 -7.36 -10.77 -11.14
C MET A 80 -7.82 -11.01 -9.71
N VAL A 81 -7.04 -10.53 -8.75
CA VAL A 81 -7.42 -10.46 -7.34
C VAL A 81 -7.57 -9.00 -6.94
N THR A 82 -8.61 -8.70 -6.15
CA THR A 82 -8.81 -7.40 -5.51
C THR A 82 -9.02 -7.57 -4.02
N ASN A 83 -8.48 -6.64 -3.22
CA ASN A 83 -8.79 -6.65 -1.79
C ASN A 83 -10.22 -6.16 -1.55
N VAL A 84 -10.77 -6.55 -0.40
CA VAL A 84 -11.97 -5.93 0.19
C VAL A 84 -11.61 -5.55 1.62
N GLU A 85 -11.60 -4.26 1.90
CA GLU A 85 -11.26 -3.71 3.19
C GLU A 85 -12.31 -2.69 3.62
N GLN A 86 -12.55 -2.59 4.93
CA GLN A 86 -13.45 -1.57 5.45
C GLN A 86 -12.88 -0.17 5.18
N ASN A 87 -13.65 0.65 4.47
CA ASN A 87 -13.28 2.02 4.19
C ASN A 87 -13.11 2.82 5.49
N ARG A 88 -12.13 3.73 5.55
CA ARG A 88 -11.79 4.53 6.73
C ARG A 88 -11.38 3.70 7.96
N ARG A 89 -10.81 2.52 7.79
CA ARG A 89 -10.43 1.60 8.87
C ARG A 89 -9.61 2.26 10.00
N HIS A 90 -8.70 3.19 9.69
CA HIS A 90 -7.87 3.86 10.72
C HIS A 90 -8.72 4.67 11.68
N PHE A 91 -9.73 5.36 11.17
CA PHE A 91 -10.70 6.07 11.99
C PHE A 91 -11.61 5.08 12.72
N LEU A 92 -12.20 4.12 12.02
CA LEU A 92 -13.17 3.18 12.59
C LEU A 92 -12.56 2.26 13.65
N ARG A 93 -11.26 1.96 13.57
CA ARG A 93 -10.54 1.19 14.60
C ARG A 93 -10.55 1.89 15.97
N LYS A 94 -10.68 3.20 16.03
CA LYS A 94 -10.85 3.92 17.31
C LYS A 94 -12.13 3.49 18.03
N GLY A 95 -13.16 3.09 17.29
CA GLY A 95 -14.42 2.59 17.83
C GLY A 95 -14.30 1.31 18.64
N SER A 96 -13.33 0.44 18.34
CA SER A 96 -13.12 -0.80 19.10
C SER A 96 -12.77 -0.59 20.59
N ARG A 97 -12.36 0.63 20.94
CA ARG A 97 -12.01 1.00 22.32
C ARG A 97 -13.08 1.81 23.04
N LEU A 98 -14.21 2.11 22.38
CA LEU A 98 -15.25 2.99 22.96
C LEU A 98 -15.80 2.47 24.27
N ALA A 99 -16.16 1.18 24.34
CA ALA A 99 -16.73 0.59 25.55
C ALA A 99 -15.75 0.62 26.74
N GLU A 100 -14.49 0.23 26.50
CA GLU A 100 -13.42 0.29 27.49
C GLU A 100 -13.18 1.72 27.98
N LEU A 101 -13.05 2.65 27.04
CA LEU A 101 -12.80 4.06 27.33
C LEU A 101 -13.94 4.70 28.14
N ARG A 102 -15.20 4.41 27.77
CA ARG A 102 -16.37 4.88 28.54
C ARG A 102 -16.37 4.32 29.98
N ALA A 103 -16.00 3.06 30.15
CA ALA A 103 -15.88 2.47 31.49
C ALA A 103 -14.79 3.17 32.32
N VAL A 104 -13.61 3.42 31.75
CA VAL A 104 -12.52 4.15 32.39
C VAL A 104 -12.95 5.58 32.76
N LEU A 105 -13.53 6.32 31.82
CA LEU A 105 -13.98 7.69 32.07
C LEU A 105 -15.11 7.72 33.11
N THR A 106 -16.02 6.77 33.12
CA THR A 106 -17.06 6.66 34.15
C THR A 106 -16.48 6.52 35.54
N ALA A 107 -15.44 5.69 35.68
CA ALA A 107 -14.74 5.51 36.96
C ALA A 107 -13.97 6.79 37.36
N GLU A 108 -13.34 7.48 36.42
CA GLU A 108 -12.61 8.74 36.69
C GLU A 108 -13.54 9.89 37.08
N LEU A 109 -14.70 10.02 36.39
CA LEU A 109 -15.63 11.15 36.56
C LEU A 109 -16.70 10.93 37.62
N GLY A 110 -16.93 9.67 38.04
CA GLY A 110 -18.05 9.31 38.92
C GLY A 110 -19.45 9.44 38.26
N ARG A 111 -19.52 9.60 36.92
CA ARG A 111 -20.72 9.68 36.09
C ARG A 111 -20.43 9.17 34.68
N PRO A 112 -21.43 8.83 33.86
CA PRO A 112 -21.22 8.55 32.44
C PRO A 112 -20.57 9.75 31.73
N PRO A 113 -19.56 9.51 30.86
CA PRO A 113 -18.94 10.57 30.10
C PRO A 113 -19.84 11.10 28.99
N GLU A 114 -19.71 12.38 28.69
CA GLU A 114 -20.29 12.98 27.49
C GLU A 114 -19.44 12.68 26.25
N ASP A 115 -20.04 12.74 25.04
CA ASP A 115 -19.32 12.48 23.80
C ASP A 115 -18.10 13.39 23.57
N ALA A 116 -18.16 14.64 24.08
CA ALA A 116 -17.01 15.55 24.03
C ALA A 116 -15.80 15.04 24.84
N GLU A 117 -16.03 14.39 25.98
CA GLU A 117 -14.98 13.84 26.83
C GLU A 117 -14.38 12.57 26.21
N VAL A 118 -15.25 11.73 25.62
CA VAL A 118 -14.83 10.55 24.84
C VAL A 118 -14.00 10.97 23.62
N ALA A 119 -14.49 11.96 22.87
CA ALA A 119 -13.83 12.49 21.67
C ALA A 119 -12.43 13.03 21.97
N ALA A 120 -12.28 13.80 23.07
CA ALA A 120 -10.98 14.34 23.49
C ALA A 120 -9.96 13.22 23.76
N ARG A 121 -10.37 12.11 24.40
CA ARG A 121 -9.49 10.96 24.66
C ARG A 121 -9.15 10.16 23.41
N LEU A 122 -10.05 10.11 22.41
CA LEU A 122 -9.82 9.41 21.14
C LEU A 122 -9.09 10.28 20.10
N GLY A 123 -8.97 11.60 20.34
CA GLY A 123 -8.46 12.54 19.33
C GLY A 123 -9.36 12.58 18.09
N VAL A 124 -10.65 12.80 18.29
CA VAL A 124 -11.68 12.93 17.24
C VAL A 124 -12.60 14.09 17.58
N GLU A 125 -13.45 14.52 16.63
CA GLU A 125 -14.50 15.49 16.91
C GLU A 125 -15.69 14.85 17.64
N PRO A 126 -16.42 15.56 18.53
CA PRO A 126 -17.55 14.98 19.27
C PRO A 126 -18.60 14.30 18.37
N ALA A 127 -18.94 14.89 17.23
CA ALA A 127 -19.88 14.30 16.27
C ALA A 127 -19.41 12.95 15.69
N GLN A 128 -18.09 12.69 15.68
CA GLN A 128 -17.52 11.45 15.20
C GLN A 128 -17.66 10.28 16.18
N VAL A 129 -17.94 10.54 17.46
CA VAL A 129 -18.22 9.48 18.44
C VAL A 129 -19.48 8.72 18.07
N ALA A 130 -20.56 9.41 17.71
CA ALA A 130 -21.81 8.80 17.25
C ALA A 130 -21.63 8.00 15.94
N GLU A 131 -20.73 8.44 15.05
CA GLU A 131 -20.37 7.70 13.83
C GLU A 131 -19.64 6.38 14.20
N LEU A 132 -18.70 6.43 15.15
CA LEU A 132 -18.00 5.25 15.63
C LEU A 132 -18.96 4.24 16.29
N ASP A 133 -19.91 4.70 17.13
CA ASP A 133 -20.94 3.84 17.73
C ASP A 133 -21.80 3.16 16.66
N THR A 134 -22.24 3.93 15.67
CA THR A 134 -23.04 3.41 14.56
C THR A 134 -22.28 2.35 13.78
N ALA A 135 -21.00 2.60 13.49
CA ALA A 135 -20.15 1.65 12.77
C ALA A 135 -19.91 0.36 13.59
N GLN A 136 -19.71 0.49 14.91
CA GLN A 136 -19.55 -0.69 15.81
C GLN A 136 -20.85 -1.50 15.88
N ALA A 137 -21.99 -0.83 16.00
CA ALA A 137 -23.30 -1.53 16.05
C ALA A 137 -23.64 -2.24 14.72
N ARG A 138 -23.24 -1.67 13.58
CA ARG A 138 -23.42 -2.30 12.26
C ARG A 138 -22.53 -3.53 12.10
N GLY A 139 -21.29 -3.48 12.60
CA GLY A 139 -20.25 -4.45 12.28
C GLY A 139 -19.73 -4.32 10.84
N TYR A 140 -18.83 -5.24 10.46
CA TYR A 140 -18.31 -5.35 9.09
C TYR A 140 -17.94 -6.81 8.80
N GLU A 141 -18.57 -7.39 7.78
CA GLU A 141 -18.42 -8.81 7.44
C GLU A 141 -17.94 -9.04 5.99
N GLU A 142 -17.79 -7.96 5.20
CA GLU A 142 -17.40 -8.07 3.79
C GLU A 142 -15.88 -8.14 3.59
N GLY A 143 -15.08 -7.97 4.64
CA GLY A 143 -13.63 -7.98 4.57
C GLY A 143 -13.04 -9.27 4.00
N GLY A 144 -12.04 -9.13 3.13
CA GLY A 144 -11.37 -10.26 2.50
C GLY A 144 -10.79 -9.91 1.14
N PHE A 145 -10.94 -10.80 0.16
CA PHE A 145 -10.52 -10.58 -1.22
C PHE A 145 -11.46 -11.24 -2.21
N LYS A 146 -11.50 -10.70 -3.41
CA LYS A 146 -12.27 -11.26 -4.52
C LYS A 146 -11.35 -11.73 -5.63
N VAL A 147 -11.73 -12.83 -6.27
CA VAL A 147 -11.05 -13.37 -7.45
C VAL A 147 -11.96 -13.21 -8.65
N TRP A 148 -11.39 -12.74 -9.73
CA TRP A 148 -12.09 -12.39 -10.97
C TRP A 148 -11.48 -13.12 -12.15
N ASP A 149 -12.33 -13.62 -13.04
CA ASP A 149 -11.97 -14.00 -14.42
C ASP A 149 -12.02 -12.72 -15.28
N ILE A 150 -10.88 -12.39 -15.85
CA ILE A 150 -10.70 -11.24 -16.74
C ILE A 150 -10.27 -11.65 -18.14
N SER A 151 -10.57 -12.87 -18.59
CA SER A 151 -10.32 -13.32 -19.96
C SER A 151 -10.99 -12.39 -20.99
N ASP A 152 -12.21 -11.92 -20.70
CA ASP A 152 -12.82 -10.77 -21.36
C ASP A 152 -12.64 -9.50 -20.51
N LYS A 153 -11.67 -8.66 -20.88
CA LYS A 153 -11.34 -7.42 -20.17
C LYS A 153 -12.51 -6.43 -20.09
N ALA A 154 -13.50 -6.54 -20.98
CA ALA A 154 -14.71 -5.70 -20.98
C ALA A 154 -15.82 -6.24 -20.05
N LYS A 155 -15.71 -7.50 -19.64
CA LYS A 155 -16.73 -8.18 -18.84
C LYS A 155 -16.08 -9.00 -17.70
N PRO A 156 -15.36 -8.37 -16.77
CA PRO A 156 -14.79 -9.08 -15.64
C PRO A 156 -15.88 -9.81 -14.86
N ARG A 157 -15.63 -11.07 -14.52
CA ARG A 157 -16.59 -11.93 -13.83
C ARG A 157 -16.05 -12.34 -12.46
N GLU A 158 -16.75 -12.00 -11.40
CA GLU A 158 -16.42 -12.47 -10.05
C GLU A 158 -16.56 -14.01 -10.00
N LEU A 159 -15.48 -14.67 -9.59
CA LEU A 159 -15.44 -16.12 -9.37
C LEU A 159 -15.82 -16.45 -7.93
N VAL A 160 -15.23 -15.74 -6.99
CA VAL A 160 -15.45 -15.94 -5.56
C VAL A 160 -15.11 -14.70 -4.75
N HIS A 161 -15.82 -14.50 -3.64
CA HIS A 161 -15.45 -13.62 -2.55
C HIS A 161 -15.00 -14.46 -1.36
N ARG A 162 -13.70 -14.46 -1.06
CA ARG A 162 -13.15 -15.15 0.11
C ARG A 162 -13.07 -14.16 1.27
N ARG A 163 -13.93 -14.35 2.26
CA ARG A 163 -13.96 -13.51 3.46
C ARG A 163 -12.84 -13.88 4.42
N THR A 164 -12.30 -12.86 5.09
CA THR A 164 -11.35 -12.96 6.21
C THR A 164 -11.98 -12.38 7.47
N PHE A 165 -11.20 -11.85 8.40
CA PHE A 165 -11.70 -11.33 9.67
C PHE A 165 -11.46 -9.82 9.81
N GLY A 166 -12.16 -9.19 10.75
CA GLY A 166 -11.94 -7.80 11.15
C GLY A 166 -12.18 -6.79 10.02
N PHE A 167 -11.21 -5.92 9.75
CA PHE A 167 -11.30 -4.92 8.68
C PHE A 167 -11.04 -5.49 7.28
N GLY A 168 -10.72 -6.77 7.15
CA GLY A 168 -10.44 -7.44 5.88
C GLY A 168 -8.98 -7.39 5.45
N SER A 169 -8.74 -7.55 4.16
CA SER A 169 -7.40 -7.59 3.59
C SER A 169 -6.94 -6.21 3.15
N HIS A 170 -5.66 -5.89 3.43
CA HIS A 170 -5.11 -4.58 3.10
C HIS A 170 -4.29 -4.60 1.82
N ARG A 171 -3.17 -5.32 1.83
CA ARG A 171 -2.27 -5.49 0.70
C ARG A 171 -2.05 -6.97 0.42
N PHE A 172 -1.59 -7.25 -0.78
CA PHE A 172 -1.28 -8.62 -1.18
C PHE A 172 -0.39 -8.62 -2.41
N ASP A 173 0.30 -9.73 -2.59
CA ASP A 173 0.97 -10.10 -3.83
C ASP A 173 0.34 -11.38 -4.39
N MET A 174 0.58 -11.69 -5.65
CA MET A 174 0.18 -12.96 -6.26
C MET A 174 1.11 -13.35 -7.40
N ASP A 175 1.19 -14.65 -7.62
CA ASP A 175 1.67 -15.26 -8.84
C ASP A 175 0.59 -16.14 -9.47
N ALA A 176 0.93 -16.91 -10.50
CA ALA A 176 -0.03 -17.76 -11.19
C ALA A 176 -0.63 -18.88 -10.30
N ASN A 177 -0.02 -19.20 -9.15
CA ASN A 177 -0.42 -20.31 -8.30
C ASN A 177 -0.92 -19.89 -6.91
N TYR A 178 -0.46 -18.75 -6.39
CA TYR A 178 -0.71 -18.35 -5.01
C TYR A 178 -1.05 -16.87 -4.88
N ALA A 179 -1.87 -16.55 -3.87
CA ALA A 179 -2.05 -15.20 -3.36
C ALA A 179 -1.47 -15.09 -1.94
N TYR A 180 -0.72 -14.03 -1.68
CA TYR A 180 -0.01 -13.74 -0.43
C TYR A 180 -0.69 -12.56 0.26
N ILE A 181 -1.70 -12.85 1.07
CA ILE A 181 -2.66 -11.86 1.57
C ILE A 181 -2.24 -11.32 2.93
N SER A 182 -2.05 -10.00 3.04
CA SER A 182 -1.96 -9.30 4.32
C SER A 182 -3.37 -9.00 4.83
N THR A 183 -3.83 -9.71 5.84
CA THR A 183 -5.20 -9.63 6.34
C THR A 183 -5.29 -9.82 7.84
N GLU A 184 -6.38 -9.32 8.44
CA GLU A 184 -6.73 -9.70 9.81
C GLU A 184 -7.35 -11.10 9.82
N MET A 185 -7.04 -11.86 10.87
CA MET A 185 -7.58 -13.20 11.10
C MET A 185 -7.99 -13.34 12.56
N GLU A 186 -9.04 -14.11 12.82
CA GLU A 186 -9.51 -14.37 14.18
C GLU A 186 -8.40 -14.97 15.04
N GLY A 187 -8.25 -14.42 16.26
CA GLY A 187 -7.22 -14.84 17.20
C GLY A 187 -5.86 -14.17 17.03
N TYR A 188 -5.71 -13.28 16.05
CA TYR A 188 -4.47 -12.54 15.80
C TYR A 188 -4.64 -11.03 16.01
N LEU A 189 -3.58 -10.38 16.45
CA LEU A 189 -3.51 -8.93 16.59
C LEU A 189 -2.96 -8.29 15.31
N GLY A 190 -3.81 -7.54 14.60
CA GLY A 190 -3.47 -6.88 13.35
C GLY A 190 -3.30 -7.86 12.18
N ASN A 191 -2.80 -7.34 11.06
CA ASN A 191 -2.64 -8.15 9.84
C ASN A 191 -1.49 -9.15 9.98
N ILE A 192 -1.72 -10.34 9.45
CA ILE A 192 -0.74 -11.42 9.27
C ILE A 192 -0.66 -11.81 7.80
N LEU A 193 0.32 -12.59 7.40
CA LEU A 193 0.38 -13.22 6.08
C LEU A 193 -0.48 -14.48 6.09
N VAL A 194 -1.40 -14.59 5.12
CA VAL A 194 -2.11 -15.82 4.79
C VAL A 194 -1.87 -16.14 3.33
N ILE A 195 -1.41 -17.34 3.05
CA ILE A 195 -1.12 -17.82 1.69
C ILE A 195 -2.28 -18.69 1.22
N TYR A 196 -2.83 -18.36 0.05
CA TYR A 196 -3.90 -19.12 -0.59
C TYR A 196 -3.43 -19.73 -1.90
N ASP A 197 -3.75 -21.00 -2.13
CA ASP A 197 -3.60 -21.68 -3.43
C ASP A 197 -4.70 -21.18 -4.37
N LEU A 198 -4.31 -20.72 -5.56
CA LEU A 198 -5.19 -20.20 -6.63
C LEU A 198 -5.32 -21.16 -7.82
N LYS A 199 -4.81 -22.40 -7.75
CA LYS A 199 -4.93 -23.36 -8.86
C LYS A 199 -6.39 -23.59 -9.28
N ASP A 200 -7.31 -23.59 -8.32
CA ASP A 200 -8.73 -23.38 -8.56
C ASP A 200 -9.10 -21.97 -8.12
N ALA A 201 -9.13 -21.05 -9.08
CA ALA A 201 -9.42 -19.64 -8.82
C ALA A 201 -10.85 -19.41 -8.27
N ALA A 202 -11.77 -20.36 -8.46
CA ALA A 202 -13.12 -20.30 -7.91
C ALA A 202 -13.22 -20.83 -6.47
N ASP A 203 -12.20 -21.56 -5.98
CA ASP A 203 -12.13 -22.07 -4.59
C ASP A 203 -10.71 -21.90 -4.02
N PRO A 204 -10.23 -20.65 -3.78
CA PRO A 204 -8.95 -20.41 -3.15
C PRO A 204 -8.86 -21.09 -1.78
N ARG A 205 -7.82 -21.89 -1.56
CA ARG A 205 -7.64 -22.64 -0.31
C ARG A 205 -6.47 -22.10 0.48
N GLU A 206 -6.67 -21.87 1.77
CA GLU A 206 -5.60 -21.52 2.69
C GLU A 206 -4.55 -22.64 2.74
N VAL A 207 -3.29 -22.28 2.54
CA VAL A 207 -2.13 -23.18 2.57
C VAL A 207 -1.35 -23.04 3.86
N SER A 208 -1.08 -21.78 4.26
CA SER A 208 -0.27 -21.49 5.44
C SER A 208 -0.48 -20.07 5.95
N ARG A 209 0.00 -19.82 7.15
CA ARG A 209 0.06 -18.50 7.79
C ARG A 209 1.46 -18.20 8.28
N TRP A 210 1.81 -16.93 8.24
CA TRP A 210 2.95 -16.41 8.97
C TRP A 210 2.56 -15.15 9.73
N HIS A 211 3.08 -15.00 10.94
CA HIS A 211 2.87 -13.84 11.81
C HIS A 211 4.14 -13.55 12.61
N MET A 212 4.28 -12.34 13.12
CA MET A 212 5.35 -12.02 14.06
C MET A 212 5.04 -12.60 15.44
N PRO A 213 6.08 -13.00 16.21
CA PRO A 213 5.91 -13.39 17.59
C PRO A 213 5.14 -12.32 18.38
N GLY A 214 4.15 -12.74 19.16
CA GLY A 214 3.26 -11.86 19.91
C GLY A 214 1.94 -11.53 19.22
N GLN A 215 1.75 -11.88 17.93
CA GLN A 215 0.48 -11.62 17.23
C GLN A 215 -0.60 -12.70 17.49
N HIS A 216 -0.23 -13.96 17.77
CA HIS A 216 -1.22 -15.04 17.96
C HIS A 216 -1.76 -15.07 19.41
N VAL A 217 -2.57 -14.09 19.74
CA VAL A 217 -3.08 -13.87 21.11
C VAL A 217 -4.01 -15.01 21.55
N ALA A 218 -4.75 -15.66 20.65
CA ALA A 218 -5.57 -16.82 20.98
C ALA A 218 -4.76 -18.07 21.37
N ALA A 219 -3.47 -18.13 20.96
CA ALA A 219 -2.54 -19.17 21.41
C ALA A 219 -1.78 -18.78 22.69
N GLY A 220 -2.12 -17.65 23.32
CA GLY A 220 -1.49 -17.18 24.54
C GLY A 220 -0.22 -16.33 24.32
N GLU A 221 0.08 -15.95 23.08
CA GLU A 221 1.17 -15.03 22.82
C GLU A 221 0.83 -13.63 23.37
N THR A 222 1.85 -12.93 23.87
CA THR A 222 1.71 -11.55 24.35
C THR A 222 2.56 -10.62 23.50
N PRO A 223 1.95 -9.57 22.88
CA PRO A 223 2.71 -8.60 22.10
C PRO A 223 3.67 -7.80 22.99
N THR A 224 4.86 -7.51 22.47
CA THR A 224 5.86 -6.64 23.13
C THR A 224 5.66 -5.16 22.77
N TRP A 225 4.62 -4.84 22.03
CA TRP A 225 4.23 -3.48 21.60
C TRP A 225 2.79 -3.17 21.97
N GLN A 226 2.41 -1.91 21.85
CA GLN A 226 1.04 -1.45 22.11
C GLN A 226 0.29 -1.17 20.81
N GLY A 227 -1.00 -1.51 20.79
CA GLY A 227 -1.91 -1.24 19.68
C GLY A 227 -1.55 -2.03 18.40
N TYR A 228 -1.79 -1.41 17.25
CA TYR A 228 -1.67 -2.04 15.93
C TYR A 228 -0.43 -1.56 15.15
N LYS A 229 0.59 -1.04 15.82
CA LYS A 229 1.78 -0.48 15.19
C LYS A 229 2.63 -1.55 14.49
N ASN A 230 2.78 -2.72 15.12
CA ASN A 230 3.56 -3.81 14.54
C ASN A 230 2.60 -4.84 13.95
N ARG A 231 2.53 -4.88 12.64
CA ARG A 231 1.68 -5.78 11.85
C ARG A 231 2.26 -5.94 10.45
N LEU A 232 1.91 -7.01 9.77
CA LEU A 232 2.24 -7.12 8.37
C LEU A 232 1.53 -6.01 7.57
N HIS A 233 2.29 -5.28 6.78
CA HIS A 233 1.72 -4.37 5.79
C HIS A 233 1.69 -5.01 4.42
N HIS A 234 2.83 -5.47 3.93
CA HIS A 234 2.97 -6.04 2.61
C HIS A 234 4.00 -7.17 2.62
N ALA A 235 3.77 -8.23 1.87
CA ALA A 235 4.72 -9.31 1.63
C ALA A 235 4.80 -9.59 0.13
N LEU A 236 6.00 -9.51 -0.44
CA LEU A 236 6.28 -9.66 -1.86
C LEU A 236 7.20 -10.86 -2.08
N ARG A 237 6.83 -11.76 -2.99
CA ARG A 237 7.62 -12.96 -3.28
C ARG A 237 8.67 -12.69 -4.34
N VAL A 238 9.91 -13.11 -4.05
CA VAL A 238 11.03 -13.13 -5.00
C VAL A 238 11.71 -14.49 -4.92
N GLY A 239 11.39 -15.39 -5.85
CA GLY A 239 11.86 -16.77 -5.81
C GLY A 239 11.38 -17.52 -4.58
N ASP A 240 12.31 -18.06 -3.79
CA ASP A 240 12.03 -18.75 -2.53
C ASP A 240 12.06 -17.85 -1.30
N GLU A 241 12.12 -16.54 -1.49
CA GLU A 241 12.06 -15.54 -0.43
C GLU A 241 10.76 -14.75 -0.48
N MET A 242 10.25 -14.37 0.72
CA MET A 242 9.16 -13.44 0.88
C MET A 242 9.66 -12.23 1.67
N TRP A 243 9.59 -11.04 1.06
CA TRP A 243 10.03 -9.78 1.65
C TRP A 243 8.83 -9.08 2.28
N ALA A 244 8.81 -9.06 3.59
CA ALA A 244 7.67 -8.62 4.39
C ALA A 244 7.98 -7.31 5.11
N SER A 245 7.29 -6.22 4.75
CA SER A 245 7.27 -4.99 5.53
C SER A 245 6.30 -5.15 6.71
N VAL A 246 6.77 -4.89 7.92
CA VAL A 246 6.02 -5.12 9.15
C VAL A 246 5.75 -3.82 9.91
N TRP A 247 5.49 -2.76 9.17
CA TRP A 247 5.06 -1.46 9.65
C TRP A 247 6.12 -0.85 10.59
N HIS A 248 5.78 -0.52 11.85
CA HIS A 248 6.75 0.04 12.81
C HIS A 248 7.70 -1.01 13.43
N ALA A 249 7.85 -2.16 12.82
CA ALA A 249 8.84 -3.17 13.18
C ALA A 249 9.83 -3.47 12.03
N GLY A 250 9.98 -2.51 11.09
CA GLY A 250 10.90 -2.65 9.96
C GLY A 250 10.47 -3.72 8.99
N PHE A 251 11.34 -4.68 8.67
CA PHE A 251 11.03 -5.75 7.74
C PHE A 251 11.51 -7.13 8.19
N ARG A 252 10.97 -8.15 7.53
CA ARG A 252 11.38 -9.56 7.69
C ARG A 252 11.62 -10.17 6.31
N VAL A 253 12.55 -11.10 6.22
CA VAL A 253 12.70 -11.98 5.08
C VAL A 253 12.30 -13.37 5.52
N LEU A 254 11.42 -14.00 4.74
CA LEU A 254 10.95 -15.35 5.00
C LEU A 254 11.47 -16.29 3.94
N ASP A 255 11.89 -17.48 4.34
CA ASP A 255 12.08 -18.62 3.46
C ASP A 255 10.70 -19.24 3.17
N VAL A 256 10.32 -19.26 1.89
CA VAL A 256 9.09 -19.85 1.37
C VAL A 256 9.36 -20.95 0.34
N SER A 257 10.54 -21.55 0.38
CA SER A 257 10.88 -22.75 -0.42
C SER A 257 9.90 -23.90 -0.14
N ASP A 258 9.47 -24.05 1.12
CA ASP A 258 8.27 -24.79 1.49
C ASP A 258 7.13 -23.81 1.78
N ILE A 259 6.28 -23.60 0.78
CA ILE A 259 5.15 -22.65 0.86
C ILE A 259 4.17 -22.99 1.99
N THR A 260 4.16 -24.23 2.49
CA THR A 260 3.31 -24.68 3.59
C THR A 260 3.86 -24.30 4.97
N ARG A 261 5.13 -23.86 5.03
CA ARG A 261 5.85 -23.53 6.28
C ARG A 261 6.77 -22.32 6.15
N PRO A 262 6.24 -21.13 5.88
CA PRO A 262 7.06 -19.92 5.81
C PRO A 262 7.80 -19.68 7.12
N ARG A 263 9.13 -19.41 7.02
CA ARG A 263 10.01 -19.23 8.18
C ARG A 263 10.78 -17.92 8.06
N THR A 264 10.83 -17.13 9.13
CA THR A 264 11.68 -15.95 9.19
C THR A 264 13.15 -16.37 9.14
N VAL A 265 13.90 -15.83 8.18
CA VAL A 265 15.36 -16.03 8.02
C VAL A 265 16.14 -14.75 8.27
N ALA A 266 15.49 -13.57 8.19
CA ALA A 266 16.11 -12.32 8.54
C ALA A 266 15.10 -11.36 9.18
N SER A 267 15.59 -10.48 10.05
CA SER A 267 14.82 -9.44 10.71
C SER A 267 15.65 -8.17 10.82
N HIS A 268 15.12 -7.05 10.39
CA HIS A 268 15.76 -5.76 10.58
C HIS A 268 14.73 -4.72 11.00
N ASP A 269 14.98 -4.04 12.12
CA ASP A 269 14.12 -3.00 12.65
C ASP A 269 14.94 -1.73 12.86
N TYR A 270 14.49 -0.64 12.26
CA TYR A 270 15.10 0.68 12.38
C TYR A 270 14.17 1.69 13.08
N HIS A 271 13.09 1.21 13.69
CA HIS A 271 12.17 2.00 14.51
C HIS A 271 12.38 1.79 16.00
N PRO A 272 12.14 2.83 16.84
CA PRO A 272 12.43 4.22 16.55
C PRO A 272 13.95 4.41 16.41
N PRO A 273 14.54 5.43 15.81
CA PRO A 273 14.10 6.83 15.85
C PRO A 273 13.38 7.33 14.60
N PHE A 274 13.19 6.49 13.58
CA PHE A 274 12.48 6.91 12.36
C PHE A 274 10.98 6.66 12.56
N PRO A 275 10.13 7.72 12.56
CA PRO A 275 8.75 7.61 13.01
C PRO A 275 7.82 7.01 11.95
N GLU A 276 8.14 7.17 10.65
CA GLU A 276 7.28 6.71 9.57
C GLU A 276 7.45 5.20 9.34
N PRO A 277 6.35 4.48 9.12
CA PRO A 277 6.39 3.02 9.07
C PRO A 277 6.94 2.49 7.74
N THR A 278 7.62 1.34 7.79
CA THR A 278 8.06 0.60 6.62
C THR A 278 6.85 0.13 5.79
N HIS A 279 6.72 0.68 4.58
CA HIS A 279 5.62 0.39 3.68
C HIS A 279 5.91 -0.83 2.80
N THR A 280 7.05 -0.82 2.11
CA THR A 280 7.45 -1.85 1.14
C THR A 280 8.96 -2.07 1.18
N ILE A 281 9.40 -3.32 1.01
CA ILE A 281 10.81 -3.73 0.91
C ILE A 281 10.96 -4.77 -0.20
N LEU A 282 11.98 -4.63 -1.05
CA LEU A 282 12.36 -5.62 -2.07
C LEU A 282 13.86 -5.63 -2.31
N PRO A 283 14.43 -6.80 -2.67
CA PRO A 283 15.80 -6.87 -3.17
C PRO A 283 15.86 -6.36 -4.62
N VAL A 284 16.94 -5.67 -4.95
CA VAL A 284 17.27 -5.33 -6.34
C VAL A 284 17.90 -6.55 -7.02
N THR A 285 17.51 -6.84 -8.24
CA THR A 285 18.05 -7.96 -9.01
C THR A 285 19.56 -7.77 -9.28
N GLY A 286 20.35 -8.79 -8.98
CA GLY A 286 21.81 -8.75 -9.14
C GLY A 286 22.53 -8.18 -7.93
N THR A 287 23.67 -7.54 -8.18
CA THR A 287 24.51 -6.92 -7.14
C THR A 287 24.90 -5.51 -7.55
N ALA A 288 25.02 -4.62 -6.56
CA ALA A 288 25.56 -3.28 -6.72
C ALA A 288 26.79 -3.13 -5.83
N ALA A 289 27.90 -2.63 -6.39
CA ALA A 289 29.20 -2.55 -5.71
C ALA A 289 29.64 -3.89 -5.03
N GLY A 290 29.31 -5.03 -5.66
CA GLY A 290 29.63 -6.36 -5.13
C GLY A 290 28.75 -6.82 -3.97
N ARG A 291 27.67 -6.13 -3.67
CA ARG A 291 26.73 -6.41 -2.57
C ARG A 291 25.35 -6.77 -3.11
N ARG A 292 24.65 -7.67 -2.43
CA ARG A 292 23.21 -7.80 -2.60
C ARG A 292 22.53 -6.68 -1.84
N ILE A 293 21.75 -5.86 -2.53
CA ILE A 293 21.06 -4.73 -1.92
C ILE A 293 19.54 -4.94 -1.92
N ALA A 294 18.86 -4.35 -0.94
CA ALA A 294 17.43 -4.21 -0.90
C ALA A 294 17.04 -2.75 -0.71
N VAL A 295 15.90 -2.37 -1.25
CA VAL A 295 15.34 -1.04 -1.12
C VAL A 295 14.07 -1.12 -0.30
N ALA A 296 13.96 -0.28 0.73
CA ALA A 296 12.73 -0.07 1.46
C ALA A 296 12.23 1.37 1.25
N VAL A 297 10.93 1.55 1.37
CA VAL A 297 10.29 2.86 1.43
C VAL A 297 9.37 2.93 2.63
N ASP A 298 9.42 4.05 3.35
CA ASP A 298 8.50 4.35 4.43
C ASP A 298 7.26 5.06 3.87
N GLU A 299 6.11 5.01 4.57
CA GLU A 299 4.91 5.77 4.21
C GLU A 299 4.73 6.96 5.14
N GLU A 300 4.70 8.17 4.59
CA GLU A 300 4.36 9.35 5.38
C GLU A 300 2.92 9.31 5.87
N HIS A 301 2.74 9.35 7.18
CA HIS A 301 1.44 9.41 7.83
C HIS A 301 1.17 10.78 8.45
N ASP A 302 2.14 11.32 9.18
CA ASP A 302 2.01 12.55 9.95
C ASP A 302 2.81 13.67 9.28
N HIS A 303 2.25 14.24 8.20
CA HIS A 303 2.88 15.35 7.51
C HIS A 303 2.98 16.61 8.37
N VAL A 304 4.19 16.97 8.74
CA VAL A 304 4.51 18.22 9.43
C VAL A 304 5.60 18.95 8.68
N PRO A 305 5.30 20.09 8.00
CA PRO A 305 6.29 20.84 7.27
C PRO A 305 7.54 21.19 8.10
N GLY A 306 8.70 21.04 7.50
CA GLY A 306 10.00 21.32 8.13
C GLY A 306 10.50 20.21 9.06
N ARG A 307 9.86 19.06 9.11
CA ARG A 307 10.34 17.84 9.82
C ARG A 307 10.87 16.81 8.82
N LEU A 308 11.48 15.76 9.36
CA LEU A 308 11.87 14.60 8.56
C LEU A 308 10.62 13.93 8.00
N HIS A 309 10.59 13.75 6.68
CA HIS A 309 9.55 13.05 5.94
C HIS A 309 9.88 11.56 5.79
N ALA A 310 8.91 10.78 5.34
CA ALA A 310 9.16 9.43 4.87
C ALA A 310 10.08 9.44 3.64
N PHE A 311 10.99 8.48 3.56
CA PHE A 311 12.00 8.42 2.51
C PHE A 311 12.35 6.98 2.11
N LEU A 312 13.30 6.83 1.18
CA LEU A 312 13.76 5.56 0.65
C LEU A 312 15.09 5.17 1.29
N TRP A 313 15.19 3.91 1.70
CA TRP A 313 16.38 3.28 2.25
C TRP A 313 17.05 2.35 1.26
N VAL A 314 18.38 2.25 1.32
CA VAL A 314 19.17 1.22 0.66
C VAL A 314 19.90 0.40 1.73
N PHE A 315 19.67 -0.91 1.74
CA PHE A 315 20.28 -1.86 2.68
C PHE A 315 21.22 -2.82 1.96
N ASP A 316 22.35 -3.16 2.61
CA ASP A 316 23.13 -4.34 2.30
C ASP A 316 22.47 -5.56 2.98
N VAL A 317 22.05 -6.51 2.17
CA VAL A 317 21.42 -7.75 2.58
C VAL A 317 22.22 -8.98 2.10
N THR A 318 23.52 -8.79 1.86
CA THR A 318 24.42 -9.86 1.47
C THR A 318 24.53 -10.92 2.56
N ASP A 319 24.50 -10.49 3.82
CA ASP A 319 24.48 -11.34 5.00
C ASP A 319 23.24 -11.01 5.84
N PHE A 320 22.33 -11.98 5.95
CA PHE A 320 21.08 -11.82 6.69
C PHE A 320 21.27 -11.72 8.21
N ASP A 321 22.40 -12.18 8.73
CA ASP A 321 22.75 -12.03 10.15
C ASP A 321 23.35 -10.64 10.44
N ASN A 322 23.70 -9.86 9.39
CA ASN A 322 24.34 -8.56 9.51
C ASN A 322 23.83 -7.56 8.45
N ILE A 323 22.52 -7.32 8.43
CA ILE A 323 21.90 -6.34 7.54
C ILE A 323 22.33 -4.92 7.94
N GLN A 324 22.78 -4.12 6.97
CA GLN A 324 23.27 -2.76 7.19
C GLN A 324 22.54 -1.74 6.32
N ALA A 325 22.10 -0.62 6.90
CA ALA A 325 21.69 0.54 6.12
C ALA A 325 22.93 1.18 5.49
N LEU A 326 22.96 1.30 4.16
CA LEU A 326 24.07 1.92 3.42
C LEU A 326 23.84 3.39 3.16
N SER A 327 22.63 3.75 2.79
CA SER A 327 22.25 5.12 2.43
C SER A 327 20.73 5.30 2.48
N ALA A 328 20.31 6.55 2.26
CA ALA A 328 18.92 6.91 2.07
C ALA A 328 18.79 7.92 0.93
N PHE A 329 17.63 8.00 0.32
CA PHE A 329 17.25 9.03 -0.63
C PHE A 329 15.98 9.74 -0.15
N ASP A 330 16.08 11.06 -0.01
CA ASP A 330 15.02 11.95 0.44
C ASP A 330 14.71 13.02 -0.61
N VAL A 331 13.53 13.61 -0.53
CA VAL A 331 13.07 14.70 -1.40
C VAL A 331 12.84 15.95 -0.55
N SER A 332 13.50 17.05 -0.92
CA SER A 332 13.34 18.31 -0.22
C SER A 332 11.96 18.94 -0.43
N GLU A 333 11.39 19.58 0.59
CA GLU A 333 10.18 20.43 0.43
C GLU A 333 10.37 21.52 -0.63
N LEU A 334 11.60 21.93 -0.92
CA LEU A 334 11.90 22.93 -1.94
C LEU A 334 11.71 22.40 -3.37
N ASP A 335 11.63 21.07 -3.54
CA ASP A 335 11.51 20.42 -4.83
C ASP A 335 10.06 20.23 -5.28
N SER A 336 9.08 20.70 -4.47
CA SER A 336 7.67 20.69 -4.85
C SER A 336 6.95 21.95 -4.37
N PRO A 337 6.21 22.64 -5.26
CA PRO A 337 5.41 23.81 -4.87
C PRO A 337 4.25 23.45 -3.92
N TRP A 338 3.90 22.17 -3.80
CA TRP A 338 2.80 21.68 -2.96
C TRP A 338 3.26 21.06 -1.65
N ALA A 339 4.56 21.08 -1.33
CA ALA A 339 5.09 20.44 -0.12
C ALA A 339 4.44 20.93 1.18
N ARG A 340 3.95 22.18 1.20
CA ARG A 340 3.28 22.80 2.35
C ARG A 340 1.77 22.95 2.18
N ALA A 341 1.21 22.45 1.09
CA ALA A 341 -0.22 22.41 0.88
C ALA A 341 -0.86 21.30 1.74
N PRO A 342 -2.19 21.38 2.01
CA PRO A 342 -2.88 20.28 2.69
C PRO A 342 -2.70 18.95 1.95
N GLY A 343 -2.42 17.86 2.71
CA GLY A 343 -2.12 16.53 2.20
C GLY A 343 -0.81 16.01 2.78
N ARG A 344 -0.28 14.93 2.24
CA ARG A 344 1.02 14.34 2.60
C ARG A 344 2.06 14.72 1.54
N PHE A 345 3.34 14.75 1.93
CA PHE A 345 4.42 15.12 1.03
C PHE A 345 5.43 14.01 0.80
N GLY A 346 5.84 13.31 1.84
CA GLY A 346 6.91 12.31 1.84
C GLY A 346 6.65 11.07 1.00
N ALA A 347 7.53 10.09 1.11
CA ALA A 347 7.48 8.85 0.33
C ALA A 347 6.25 7.98 0.68
N HIS A 348 5.89 7.09 -0.27
CA HIS A 348 4.80 6.13 -0.08
C HIS A 348 5.13 4.75 -0.63
N GLN A 349 5.29 4.63 -1.94
CA GLN A 349 5.34 3.34 -2.62
C GLN A 349 6.32 3.37 -3.79
N PHE A 350 6.95 2.24 -4.07
CA PHE A 350 7.70 2.06 -5.31
C PHE A 350 7.12 0.92 -6.16
N ARG A 351 7.46 0.89 -7.45
CA ARG A 351 7.14 -0.22 -8.36
C ARG A 351 7.57 -1.54 -7.73
N GLU A 352 6.65 -2.48 -7.60
CA GLU A 352 6.87 -3.73 -6.87
C GLU A 352 7.63 -4.79 -7.69
N LYS A 353 8.60 -4.32 -8.47
CA LYS A 353 9.55 -5.11 -9.24
C LYS A 353 10.83 -4.29 -9.41
N LEU A 354 11.94 -4.77 -8.86
CA LEU A 354 13.27 -4.16 -8.94
C LEU A 354 14.22 -5.01 -9.79
N ASP A 355 13.90 -5.13 -11.07
CA ASP A 355 14.66 -5.89 -12.08
C ASP A 355 15.84 -5.11 -12.67
N GLU A 356 15.95 -3.83 -12.35
CA GLU A 356 17.04 -2.92 -12.70
C GLU A 356 17.35 -2.00 -11.51
N PRO A 357 18.51 -1.29 -11.50
CA PRO A 357 18.85 -0.41 -10.39
C PRO A 357 18.10 0.94 -10.40
N LEU A 358 17.02 1.06 -11.16
CA LEU A 358 16.14 2.22 -11.16
C LEU A 358 14.89 1.93 -10.33
N VAL A 359 14.70 2.71 -9.28
CA VAL A 359 13.55 2.62 -8.37
C VAL A 359 12.55 3.72 -8.73
N TYR A 360 11.44 3.33 -9.31
CA TYR A 360 10.31 4.23 -9.57
C TYR A 360 9.46 4.31 -8.31
N ALA A 361 9.48 5.45 -7.64
CA ALA A 361 8.82 5.59 -6.34
C ALA A 361 7.98 6.87 -6.27
N THR A 362 6.85 6.80 -5.56
CA THR A 362 5.95 7.92 -5.34
C THR A 362 6.25 8.60 -4.01
N TRP A 363 6.27 9.93 -4.06
CA TRP A 363 6.19 10.85 -2.94
C TRP A 363 4.89 11.63 -3.08
N PHE A 364 3.96 11.51 -2.19
CA PHE A 364 2.63 12.12 -2.32
C PHE A 364 2.62 13.46 -3.08
N ALA A 365 2.74 14.61 -2.40
CA ALA A 365 2.84 15.90 -3.06
C ALA A 365 4.25 16.17 -3.66
N GLY A 366 5.21 15.31 -3.37
CA GLY A 366 6.54 15.29 -4.02
C GLY A 366 6.54 14.64 -5.41
N GLY A 367 5.45 13.95 -5.82
CA GLY A 367 5.29 13.37 -7.15
C GLY A 367 5.99 12.01 -7.32
N LEU A 368 6.20 11.60 -8.56
CA LEU A 368 7.00 10.44 -8.93
C LEU A 368 8.49 10.81 -8.95
N ARG A 369 9.32 9.96 -8.36
CA ARG A 369 10.79 10.03 -8.42
C ARG A 369 11.33 8.73 -9.01
N VAL A 370 12.31 8.84 -9.89
CA VAL A 370 13.10 7.69 -10.37
C VAL A 370 14.47 7.81 -9.77
N VAL A 371 14.84 6.86 -8.92
CA VAL A 371 16.08 6.89 -8.15
C VAL A 371 17.02 5.80 -8.66
N ASP A 372 18.21 6.19 -9.10
CA ASP A 372 19.29 5.29 -9.48
C ASP A 372 20.05 4.85 -8.21
N VAL A 373 20.04 3.55 -7.94
CA VAL A 373 20.72 2.90 -6.81
C VAL A 373 21.89 2.01 -7.26
N SER A 374 22.39 2.22 -8.48
CA SER A 374 23.57 1.50 -9.00
C SER A 374 24.82 1.72 -8.14
N ASP A 375 24.94 2.93 -7.56
CA ASP A 375 25.83 3.19 -6.43
C ASP A 375 25.01 3.15 -5.14
N PRO A 376 25.04 2.05 -4.37
CA PRO A 376 24.19 1.90 -3.19
C PRO A 376 24.59 2.81 -2.03
N PHE A 377 25.73 3.50 -2.11
CA PHE A 377 26.20 4.45 -1.10
C PHE A 377 25.81 5.90 -1.43
N ALA A 378 25.42 6.18 -2.68
CA ALA A 378 25.08 7.51 -3.15
C ALA A 378 23.92 7.45 -4.18
N PRO A 379 22.71 7.07 -3.78
CA PRO A 379 21.54 7.03 -4.66
C PRO A 379 21.26 8.44 -5.23
N ARG A 380 20.83 8.51 -6.50
CA ARG A 380 20.63 9.78 -7.20
C ARG A 380 19.32 9.80 -7.94
N GLU A 381 18.67 10.97 -7.95
CA GLU A 381 17.49 11.16 -8.77
C GLU A 381 17.86 11.18 -10.26
N ALA A 382 17.37 10.20 -11.01
CA ALA A 382 17.51 10.11 -12.46
C ALA A 382 16.44 10.91 -13.20
N ALA A 383 15.19 10.91 -12.67
CA ALA A 383 14.05 11.60 -13.26
C ALA A 383 12.98 11.92 -12.21
N HIS A 384 12.12 12.90 -12.51
CA HIS A 384 10.92 13.13 -11.71
C HIS A 384 9.74 13.66 -12.55
N PHE A 385 8.53 13.46 -12.03
CA PHE A 385 7.29 14.05 -12.53
C PHE A 385 6.37 14.38 -11.35
N ILE A 386 6.00 15.66 -11.20
CA ILE A 386 5.08 16.13 -10.18
C ILE A 386 3.82 16.59 -10.90
N PRO A 387 2.70 15.84 -10.81
CA PRO A 387 1.46 16.23 -11.48
C PRO A 387 0.85 17.47 -10.85
N GLU A 388 0.02 18.17 -11.60
CA GLU A 388 -0.84 19.21 -11.02
C GLU A 388 -2.00 18.57 -10.22
N PRO A 389 -2.47 19.25 -9.14
CA PRO A 389 -3.68 18.84 -8.46
C PRO A 389 -4.89 18.84 -9.41
N ARG A 390 -5.76 17.85 -9.28
CA ARG A 390 -6.97 17.71 -10.09
C ARG A 390 -8.21 17.71 -9.24
N GLY A 391 -9.36 18.03 -9.85
CA GLY A 391 -10.67 17.97 -9.17
C GLY A 391 -10.85 18.96 -8.02
N GLY A 392 -10.05 20.05 -7.98
CA GLY A 392 -10.10 21.04 -6.90
C GLY A 392 -9.33 20.66 -5.65
N GLU A 393 -8.55 19.58 -5.70
CA GLU A 393 -7.68 19.16 -4.59
C GLU A 393 -6.54 20.17 -4.36
N PRO A 394 -6.10 20.38 -3.11
CA PRO A 394 -5.09 21.38 -2.78
C PRO A 394 -3.67 20.99 -3.22
N SER A 395 -3.39 19.69 -3.37
CA SER A 395 -2.09 19.15 -3.78
C SER A 395 -2.28 17.83 -4.52
N PRO A 396 -1.33 17.44 -5.39
CA PRO A 396 -1.29 16.07 -5.90
C PRO A 396 -0.97 15.11 -4.74
N GLN A 397 -1.43 13.88 -4.87
CA GLN A 397 -1.15 12.82 -3.92
C GLN A 397 -0.72 11.56 -4.70
N SER A 398 0.45 11.63 -5.35
CA SER A 398 1.01 10.52 -6.13
C SER A 398 1.13 9.27 -5.25
N ASN A 399 0.39 8.22 -5.62
CA ASN A 399 0.13 7.10 -4.70
C ASN A 399 0.83 5.81 -5.08
N ASP A 400 0.81 5.43 -6.35
CA ASP A 400 1.41 4.19 -6.81
C ASP A 400 1.89 4.31 -8.26
N VAL A 401 2.78 3.42 -8.67
CA VAL A 401 3.43 3.44 -9.98
C VAL A 401 3.71 2.02 -10.46
N ASP A 402 3.49 1.80 -11.76
CA ASP A 402 3.98 0.61 -12.46
C ASP A 402 4.65 0.97 -13.78
N VAL A 403 5.43 0.06 -14.34
CA VAL A 403 6.16 0.23 -15.60
C VAL A 403 5.94 -1.00 -16.45
N ASP A 404 5.47 -0.80 -17.66
CA ASP A 404 5.23 -1.90 -18.60
C ASP A 404 6.49 -2.34 -19.37
N GLU A 405 6.34 -3.38 -20.18
CA GLU A 405 7.42 -3.94 -21.00
C GLU A 405 7.97 -2.97 -22.07
N ARG A 406 7.21 -1.92 -22.40
CA ARG A 406 7.63 -0.84 -23.31
C ARG A 406 8.47 0.22 -22.61
N GLY A 407 8.59 0.15 -21.26
CA GLY A 407 9.22 1.17 -20.43
C GLY A 407 8.34 2.39 -20.18
N LEU A 408 7.03 2.30 -20.47
CA LEU A 408 6.08 3.35 -20.12
C LEU A 408 5.72 3.29 -18.66
N VAL A 409 5.70 4.45 -18.02
CA VAL A 409 5.44 4.58 -16.59
C VAL A 409 4.00 5.00 -16.38
N TYR A 410 3.30 4.31 -15.48
CA TYR A 410 1.90 4.54 -15.15
C TYR A 410 1.82 5.02 -13.72
N LEU A 411 1.38 6.27 -13.55
CA LEU A 411 1.26 6.93 -12.26
C LEU A 411 -0.20 7.16 -11.92
N ILE A 412 -0.60 6.81 -10.69
CA ILE A 412 -1.91 7.17 -10.17
C ILE A 412 -1.81 8.13 -9.00
N ASP A 413 -2.80 9.01 -8.92
CA ASP A 413 -3.00 9.90 -7.80
C ASP A 413 -4.09 9.37 -6.86
N ARG A 414 -3.89 9.52 -5.55
CA ARG A 414 -4.80 9.03 -4.50
C ARG A 414 -6.16 9.71 -4.50
N ASN A 415 -6.19 10.97 -4.93
CA ASN A 415 -7.39 11.78 -4.98
C ASN A 415 -8.05 11.71 -6.36
N ARG A 416 -7.27 11.95 -7.42
CA ARG A 416 -7.79 11.97 -8.78
C ARG A 416 -6.67 12.00 -9.84
N GLY A 417 -6.76 11.10 -10.81
CA GLY A 417 -5.89 11.13 -11.98
C GLY A 417 -5.11 9.85 -12.23
N PHE A 418 -4.79 9.66 -13.50
CA PHE A 418 -3.98 8.58 -14.04
C PHE A 418 -3.15 9.16 -15.18
N ASP A 419 -1.83 9.07 -15.07
CA ASP A 419 -0.89 9.59 -16.05
C ASP A 419 -0.04 8.48 -16.66
N ILE A 420 0.20 8.59 -17.96
CA ILE A 420 1.12 7.73 -18.68
C ILE A 420 2.32 8.59 -19.09
N LEU A 421 3.49 8.17 -18.67
CA LEU A 421 4.73 8.90 -18.84
C LEU A 421 5.72 8.10 -19.67
N GLU A 422 6.55 8.81 -20.43
CA GLU A 422 7.68 8.27 -21.17
C GLU A 422 8.97 8.87 -20.61
N MET A 423 9.96 8.01 -20.32
CA MET A 423 11.26 8.47 -19.86
C MET A 423 12.07 8.97 -21.06
N ALA A 424 12.66 10.18 -20.95
CA ALA A 424 13.56 10.70 -21.98
C ALA A 424 14.81 9.82 -22.02
N ARG A 425 15.16 9.38 -23.22
CA ARG A 425 16.37 8.60 -23.50
C ARG A 425 17.61 9.46 -23.57
#